data_2e354e28ff67682b1b6bb97a56adf2f8
#
_entry.id   2e354e28ff67682b1b6bb97a56adf2f8
#
_cell.length_a   1.000
_cell.length_b   1.000
_cell.length_c   1.000
_cell.angle_alpha   90.00
_cell.angle_beta   90.00
_cell.angle_gamma   90.00
#
_symmetry.space_group_name_H-M   'P 1'
#
loop_
_entity.id
_entity.type
_entity.pdbx_description
1 polymer ?
#
loop_
_entity_poly.entity_id
_entity_poly.type
_entity_poly.pdbx_seq_one_letter_code
_entity_poly.pdbx_strand_id
1 'polypeptide(L)'
;SLHDALPIYGTMHLSVGQEATAVGACMDLSNADYITSTHRGHGHCIGKGADVKFMFAEFFGKEEGYCRGYGGSMHIADPATGNLGANGIVGGGLPLATGAALAIKQRKGKDVAVCFFGDGAQNEGAFHESLNMAAVWKLPVVYVCENNQYGMSVSTARSTAVKDVAMRAAAYNMPGTIVDGNNIADVNEAVSAAIERARNGEGPSLVECKTYRTKGHSRSDRNRYRSKDEIEEWKGKDPIPMFEKELEAHGIASSDEISAIRESVEKEIQDAFTFATQGTNPVTDSLLRGVTTTDDIAMGVEA
;
A
#
# COMPACT_ATOMS: atom_id res chain seq x y z
N SER A 1 0.61 -25.66 8.83
CA SER A 1 0.52 -24.51 7.91
C SER A 1 1.91 -23.89 7.80
N LEU A 2 2.26 -23.36 6.65
CA LEU A 2 3.51 -22.62 6.40
C LEU A 2 3.80 -21.50 7.46
N HIS A 3 2.81 -21.13 8.25
CA HIS A 3 2.90 -20.10 9.27
C HIS A 3 3.74 -20.43 10.51
N ASP A 4 4.06 -21.70 10.74
CA ASP A 4 4.72 -22.15 11.97
C ASP A 4 6.23 -22.35 11.82
N ALA A 5 6.75 -22.30 10.58
CA ALA A 5 8.14 -22.64 10.27
C ALA A 5 8.95 -21.53 9.56
N LEU A 6 8.37 -20.34 9.31
CA LEU A 6 9.04 -19.31 8.53
C LEU A 6 9.85 -18.36 9.45
N PRO A 7 11.11 -18.10 9.13
CA PRO A 7 11.92 -17.06 9.78
C PRO A 7 11.52 -15.66 9.29
N ILE A 8 10.24 -15.30 9.44
CA ILE A 8 9.77 -13.94 9.17
C ILE A 8 10.02 -13.12 10.43
N TYR A 9 10.87 -12.12 10.29
CA TYR A 9 11.23 -11.23 11.38
C TYR A 9 10.21 -10.10 11.53
N GLY A 10 9.90 -9.76 12.78
CA GLY A 10 9.02 -8.64 13.12
C GLY A 10 7.53 -8.93 12.99
N THR A 11 6.74 -7.86 13.02
CA THR A 11 5.27 -7.91 12.92
C THR A 11 4.83 -7.86 11.47
N MET A 12 3.94 -8.78 11.09
CA MET A 12 3.37 -8.83 9.74
C MET A 12 1.89 -8.43 9.75
N HIS A 13 1.51 -7.61 8.77
CA HIS A 13 0.15 -7.14 8.55
C HIS A 13 -0.30 -7.56 7.14
N LEU A 14 -1.39 -8.30 7.05
CA LEU A 14 -1.86 -8.89 5.79
C LEU A 14 -2.85 -7.94 5.07
N SER A 15 -2.75 -7.86 3.76
CA SER A 15 -3.67 -7.09 2.89
C SER A 15 -4.90 -7.88 2.44
N VAL A 16 -5.12 -9.08 2.99
CA VAL A 16 -6.21 -9.98 2.59
C VAL A 16 -7.56 -9.30 2.73
N GLY A 17 -8.32 -9.25 1.63
CA GLY A 17 -9.61 -8.57 1.50
C GLY A 17 -9.52 -7.13 0.97
N GLN A 18 -8.31 -6.62 0.68
CA GLN A 18 -8.07 -5.24 0.22
C GLN A 18 -7.30 -5.21 -1.12
N GLU A 19 -7.27 -6.34 -1.82
CA GLU A 19 -6.45 -6.50 -3.03
C GLU A 19 -6.93 -5.58 -4.16
N ALA A 20 -8.25 -5.43 -4.34
CA ALA A 20 -8.82 -4.57 -5.38
C ALA A 20 -8.45 -3.11 -5.20
N THR A 21 -8.42 -2.59 -3.96
CA THR A 21 -7.96 -1.22 -3.69
C THR A 21 -6.50 -1.05 -4.07
N ALA A 22 -5.63 -1.98 -3.66
CA ALA A 22 -4.20 -1.87 -3.90
C ALA A 22 -3.85 -1.95 -5.38
N VAL A 23 -4.40 -2.93 -6.10
CA VAL A 23 -4.13 -3.16 -7.52
C VAL A 23 -4.82 -2.12 -8.38
N GLY A 24 -6.13 -1.88 -8.17
CA GLY A 24 -6.91 -0.92 -8.95
C GLY A 24 -6.34 0.50 -8.90
N ALA A 25 -5.81 0.90 -7.76
CA ALA A 25 -5.18 2.22 -7.61
C ALA A 25 -3.79 2.34 -8.28
N CYS A 26 -3.13 1.22 -8.59
CA CYS A 26 -1.79 1.22 -9.19
C CYS A 26 -1.80 0.94 -10.71
N MET A 27 -2.90 0.46 -11.29
CA MET A 27 -2.96 -0.04 -12.67
C MET A 27 -2.49 0.97 -13.73
N ASP A 28 -2.78 2.26 -13.54
CA ASP A 28 -2.43 3.33 -14.49
C ASP A 28 -1.19 4.13 -14.07
N LEU A 29 -0.44 3.64 -13.10
CA LEU A 29 0.81 4.24 -12.67
C LEU A 29 1.99 3.67 -13.47
N SER A 30 2.87 4.56 -13.88
CA SER A 30 4.19 4.22 -14.44
C SER A 30 5.26 4.16 -13.34
N ASN A 31 6.46 3.68 -13.67
CA ASN A 31 7.59 3.72 -12.74
C ASN A 31 8.08 5.14 -12.41
N ALA A 32 7.67 6.15 -13.19
CA ALA A 32 7.97 7.56 -12.91
C ALA A 32 7.02 8.17 -11.87
N ASP A 33 5.86 7.55 -11.66
CA ASP A 33 4.90 7.97 -10.64
C ASP A 33 5.31 7.40 -9.28
N TYR A 34 5.06 8.15 -8.23
CA TYR A 34 5.42 7.74 -6.88
C TYR A 34 4.24 7.19 -6.10
N ILE A 35 4.51 6.22 -5.25
CA ILE A 35 3.58 5.82 -4.19
C ILE A 35 4.23 5.96 -2.81
N THR A 36 3.43 6.27 -1.79
CA THR A 36 3.76 6.03 -0.39
C THR A 36 2.77 5.04 0.19
N SER A 37 3.26 4.13 1.01
CA SER A 37 2.50 2.98 1.47
C SER A 37 2.43 2.92 3.01
N THR A 38 1.68 1.97 3.52
CA THR A 38 1.44 1.76 4.94
C THR A 38 2.16 0.49 5.43
N HIS A 39 2.08 0.23 6.74
CA HIS A 39 2.52 -1.03 7.35
C HIS A 39 1.88 -2.30 6.72
N ARG A 40 0.81 -2.14 5.91
CA ARG A 40 0.09 -3.20 5.17
C ARG A 40 0.36 -3.11 3.66
N GLY A 41 1.55 -2.73 3.29
CA GLY A 41 1.90 -2.29 1.95
C GLY A 41 2.18 -3.37 0.91
N HIS A 42 2.00 -4.66 1.21
CA HIS A 42 2.36 -5.74 0.30
C HIS A 42 1.61 -5.64 -1.04
N GLY A 43 0.28 -5.43 -0.98
CA GLY A 43 -0.54 -5.25 -2.18
C GLY A 43 -0.12 -4.02 -3.00
N HIS A 44 0.21 -2.91 -2.34
CA HIS A 44 0.70 -1.70 -3.02
C HIS A 44 2.04 -1.93 -3.73
N CYS A 45 2.97 -2.64 -3.08
CA CYS A 45 4.25 -2.98 -3.67
C CYS A 45 4.06 -3.82 -4.94
N ILE A 46 3.26 -4.88 -4.86
CA ILE A 46 2.96 -5.78 -5.98
C ILE A 46 2.23 -5.01 -7.10
N GLY A 47 1.19 -4.26 -6.76
CA GLY A 47 0.44 -3.45 -7.72
C GLY A 47 1.31 -2.41 -8.42
N LYS A 48 2.37 -1.93 -7.77
CA LYS A 48 3.34 -0.99 -8.34
C LYS A 48 4.46 -1.67 -9.14
N GLY A 49 4.46 -3.00 -9.22
CA GLY A 49 5.40 -3.78 -10.02
C GLY A 49 6.62 -4.32 -9.27
N ALA A 50 6.58 -4.37 -7.95
CA ALA A 50 7.66 -4.97 -7.16
C ALA A 50 7.75 -6.49 -7.41
N ASP A 51 8.98 -7.00 -7.51
CA ASP A 51 9.26 -8.43 -7.62
C ASP A 51 9.10 -9.12 -6.26
N VAL A 52 8.24 -10.11 -6.22
CA VAL A 52 7.86 -10.84 -5.01
C VAL A 52 9.07 -11.52 -4.34
N LYS A 53 10.07 -11.96 -5.12
CA LYS A 53 11.25 -12.61 -4.54
C LYS A 53 12.07 -11.70 -3.63
N PHE A 54 12.21 -10.40 -3.99
CA PHE A 54 12.91 -9.43 -3.14
C PHE A 54 12.07 -9.02 -1.94
N MET A 55 10.72 -9.04 -2.07
CA MET A 55 9.83 -8.86 -0.92
C MET A 55 10.00 -10.00 0.09
N PHE A 56 10.03 -11.26 -0.38
CA PHE A 56 10.27 -12.41 0.50
C PHE A 56 11.66 -12.36 1.13
N ALA A 57 12.70 -11.99 0.38
CA ALA A 57 14.04 -11.79 0.93
C ALA A 57 14.03 -10.75 2.06
N GLU A 58 13.28 -9.64 1.90
CA GLU A 58 13.12 -8.63 2.96
C GLU A 58 12.40 -9.19 4.20
N PHE A 59 11.33 -9.98 4.01
CA PHE A 59 10.63 -10.64 5.13
C PHE A 59 11.51 -11.59 5.93
N PHE A 60 12.47 -12.20 5.25
CA PHE A 60 13.45 -13.13 5.82
C PHE A 60 14.70 -12.42 6.34
N GLY A 61 14.76 -11.10 6.29
CA GLY A 61 15.89 -10.30 6.75
C GLY A 61 17.16 -10.56 5.95
N LYS A 62 17.04 -10.75 4.62
CA LYS A 62 18.17 -11.07 3.74
C LYS A 62 18.70 -9.84 3.03
N GLU A 63 20.00 -9.84 2.70
CA GLU A 63 20.66 -8.73 1.97
C GLU A 63 20.06 -8.49 0.59
N GLU A 64 19.50 -9.51 -0.05
CA GLU A 64 18.83 -9.43 -1.34
C GLU A 64 17.47 -8.74 -1.26
N GLY A 65 16.93 -8.49 -0.06
CA GLY A 65 15.67 -7.77 0.15
C GLY A 65 15.74 -6.31 -0.29
N TYR A 66 14.59 -5.73 -0.61
CA TYR A 66 14.47 -4.34 -1.07
C TYR A 66 15.15 -3.32 -0.15
N CYS A 67 15.15 -3.56 1.14
CA CYS A 67 15.82 -2.73 2.16
C CYS A 67 17.00 -3.49 2.83
N ARG A 68 17.58 -4.45 2.14
CA ARG A 68 18.70 -5.28 2.63
C ARG A 68 18.42 -5.99 3.96
N GLY A 69 17.15 -6.36 4.17
CA GLY A 69 16.72 -7.02 5.40
C GLY A 69 16.51 -6.10 6.61
N TYR A 70 16.68 -4.77 6.46
CA TYR A 70 16.51 -3.82 7.58
C TYR A 70 15.08 -3.36 7.78
N GLY A 71 14.27 -3.34 6.72
CA GLY A 71 12.91 -2.82 6.75
C GLY A 71 11.87 -3.83 7.25
N GLY A 72 12.06 -5.07 6.91
CA GLY A 72 11.07 -6.13 7.14
C GLY A 72 9.74 -5.85 6.42
N SER A 73 8.68 -6.51 6.89
CA SER A 73 7.35 -6.48 6.26
C SER A 73 6.73 -5.08 6.15
N MET A 74 7.05 -4.17 7.06
CA MET A 74 6.35 -2.88 7.19
C MET A 74 7.07 -1.69 6.53
N HIS A 75 8.28 -1.89 5.99
CA HIS A 75 9.12 -0.78 5.52
C HIS A 75 9.73 -1.04 4.14
N ILE A 76 9.03 -1.79 3.28
CA ILE A 76 9.51 -2.04 1.92
C ILE A 76 9.50 -0.75 1.11
N ALA A 77 10.64 -0.44 0.49
CA ALA A 77 10.79 0.64 -0.46
C ALA A 77 11.46 0.11 -1.73
N ASP A 78 10.95 0.54 -2.88
CA ASP A 78 11.51 0.21 -4.20
C ASP A 78 11.54 1.46 -5.07
N PRO A 79 12.60 2.26 -4.98
CA PRO A 79 12.72 3.48 -5.78
C PRO A 79 12.70 3.22 -7.30
N ALA A 80 13.07 2.02 -7.76
CA ALA A 80 13.08 1.69 -9.19
C ALA A 80 11.67 1.62 -9.79
N THR A 81 10.68 1.21 -8.99
CA THR A 81 9.28 1.23 -9.38
C THR A 81 8.56 2.52 -8.93
N GLY A 82 9.23 3.45 -8.25
CA GLY A 82 8.62 4.66 -7.69
C GLY A 82 7.94 4.44 -6.33
N ASN A 83 8.11 3.29 -5.70
CA ASN A 83 7.63 3.06 -4.33
C ASN A 83 8.59 3.71 -3.31
N LEU A 84 8.20 4.87 -2.78
CA LEU A 84 8.99 5.64 -1.82
C LEU A 84 9.04 5.02 -0.42
N GLY A 85 8.24 4.01 -0.18
CA GLY A 85 8.31 3.18 1.00
C GLY A 85 6.99 2.99 1.74
N ALA A 86 6.92 1.83 2.38
CA ALA A 86 5.95 1.51 3.40
C ALA A 86 6.37 2.16 4.73
N ASN A 87 5.41 2.55 5.55
CA ASN A 87 5.68 3.26 6.80
C ASN A 87 4.86 2.69 7.96
N GLY A 88 5.52 2.31 9.05
CA GLY A 88 4.89 1.87 10.28
C GLY A 88 4.29 3.02 11.10
N ILE A 89 4.69 4.27 10.85
CA ILE A 89 4.13 5.46 11.50
C ILE A 89 2.80 5.79 10.84
N VAL A 90 1.71 5.72 11.59
CA VAL A 90 0.35 6.02 11.09
C VAL A 90 0.30 7.45 10.56
N GLY A 91 -0.16 7.63 9.33
CA GLY A 91 -0.21 8.94 8.68
C GLY A 91 1.12 9.45 8.13
N GLY A 92 2.27 8.80 8.42
CA GLY A 92 3.59 9.25 8.00
C GLY A 92 3.80 9.30 6.47
N GLY A 93 3.06 8.51 5.71
CA GLY A 93 3.07 8.53 4.23
C GLY A 93 2.49 9.82 3.63
N LEU A 94 1.57 10.49 4.33
CA LEU A 94 0.87 11.69 3.84
C LEU A 94 1.84 12.85 3.54
N PRO A 95 2.67 13.31 4.50
CA PRO A 95 3.64 14.38 4.22
C PRO A 95 4.72 13.95 3.23
N LEU A 96 5.11 12.67 3.20
CA LEU A 96 6.09 12.17 2.23
C LEU A 96 5.54 12.27 0.79
N ALA A 97 4.32 11.82 0.53
CA ALA A 97 3.67 11.94 -0.78
C ALA A 97 3.48 13.42 -1.17
N THR A 98 3.11 14.28 -0.21
CA THR A 98 2.96 15.72 -0.42
C THR A 98 4.31 16.34 -0.82
N GLY A 99 5.40 15.96 -0.18
CA GLY A 99 6.76 16.38 -0.52
C GLY A 99 7.20 15.91 -1.90
N ALA A 100 6.92 14.64 -2.25
CA ALA A 100 7.18 14.11 -3.58
C ALA A 100 6.41 14.88 -4.67
N ALA A 101 5.14 15.15 -4.45
CA ALA A 101 4.31 15.94 -5.35
C ALA A 101 4.81 17.39 -5.49
N LEU A 102 5.32 18.00 -4.42
CA LEU A 102 5.97 19.31 -4.48
C LEU A 102 7.22 19.26 -5.37
N ALA A 103 8.06 18.25 -5.21
CA ALA A 103 9.25 18.06 -6.04
C ALA A 103 8.88 17.87 -7.52
N ILE A 104 7.84 17.07 -7.84
CA ILE A 104 7.31 16.91 -9.19
C ILE A 104 6.91 18.27 -9.77
N LYS A 105 6.13 19.04 -9.02
CA LYS A 105 5.66 20.35 -9.46
C LYS A 105 6.82 21.33 -9.72
N GLN A 106 7.82 21.38 -8.82
CA GLN A 106 8.99 22.25 -8.99
C GLN A 106 9.82 21.88 -10.21
N ARG A 107 9.94 20.57 -10.53
CA ARG A 107 10.60 20.09 -11.73
C ARG A 107 9.76 20.26 -13.00
N LYS A 108 8.51 20.74 -12.88
CA LYS A 108 7.53 20.82 -13.96
C LYS A 108 7.27 19.44 -14.61
N GLY A 109 7.37 18.38 -13.80
CA GLY A 109 7.08 17.00 -14.23
C GLY A 109 5.59 16.79 -14.47
N LYS A 110 5.29 15.67 -15.13
CA LYS A 110 3.93 15.19 -15.38
C LYS A 110 3.55 13.99 -14.49
N ASP A 111 4.49 13.53 -13.69
CA ASP A 111 4.30 12.42 -12.77
C ASP A 111 3.33 12.79 -11.65
N VAL A 112 2.84 11.81 -10.94
CA VAL A 112 1.97 12.01 -9.77
C VAL A 112 2.49 11.24 -8.57
N ALA A 113 2.05 11.65 -7.39
CA ALA A 113 2.24 10.87 -6.17
C ALA A 113 0.88 10.31 -5.72
N VAL A 114 0.82 9.01 -5.42
CA VAL A 114 -0.35 8.38 -4.80
C VAL A 114 0.00 7.99 -3.37
N CYS A 115 -0.79 8.47 -2.42
CA CYS A 115 -0.59 8.21 -1.01
C CYS A 115 -1.65 7.24 -0.50
N PHE A 116 -1.25 6.03 -0.14
CA PHE A 116 -2.13 5.09 0.55
C PHE A 116 -2.11 5.35 2.07
N PHE A 117 -3.29 5.33 2.67
CA PHE A 117 -3.42 5.45 4.13
C PHE A 117 -4.71 4.76 4.60
N GLY A 118 -4.72 4.28 5.85
CA GLY A 118 -5.89 3.65 6.45
C GLY A 118 -6.85 4.67 7.09
N ASP A 119 -8.09 4.22 7.35
CA ASP A 119 -9.14 5.01 8.00
C ASP A 119 -8.74 5.60 9.36
N GLY A 120 -7.86 4.95 10.11
CA GLY A 120 -7.33 5.49 11.36
C GLY A 120 -6.45 6.72 11.17
N ALA A 121 -5.68 6.79 10.07
CA ALA A 121 -4.72 7.86 9.79
C ALA A 121 -5.37 9.23 9.54
N GLN A 122 -6.64 9.28 9.15
CA GLN A 122 -7.36 10.54 8.95
C GLN A 122 -7.53 11.39 10.22
N ASN A 123 -7.28 10.81 11.40
CA ASN A 123 -7.37 11.50 12.67
C ASN A 123 -6.03 12.07 13.14
N GLU A 124 -4.94 11.77 12.41
CA GLU A 124 -3.62 12.35 12.67
C GLU A 124 -3.54 13.80 12.16
N GLY A 125 -2.79 14.65 12.87
CA GLY A 125 -2.54 16.05 12.44
C GLY A 125 -1.94 16.11 11.02
N ALA A 126 -1.03 15.19 10.71
CA ALA A 126 -0.38 15.10 9.40
C ALA A 126 -1.36 14.94 8.22
N PHE A 127 -2.53 14.31 8.42
CA PHE A 127 -3.58 14.26 7.39
C PHE A 127 -4.06 15.66 7.05
N HIS A 128 -4.46 16.45 8.05
CA HIS A 128 -5.02 17.79 7.85
C HIS A 128 -3.99 18.75 7.25
N GLU A 129 -2.76 18.71 7.72
CA GLU A 129 -1.66 19.53 7.26
C GLU A 129 -1.30 19.24 5.80
N SER A 130 -1.15 17.94 5.46
CA SER A 130 -0.80 17.47 4.10
C SER A 130 -1.86 17.83 3.08
N LEU A 131 -3.14 17.57 3.36
CA LEU A 131 -4.23 17.84 2.43
C LEU A 131 -4.38 19.36 2.20
N ASN A 132 -4.29 20.16 3.26
CA ASN A 132 -4.35 21.62 3.13
C ASN A 132 -3.19 22.16 2.29
N MET A 133 -1.96 21.73 2.58
CA MET A 133 -0.77 22.14 1.82
C MET A 133 -0.88 21.75 0.34
N ALA A 134 -1.28 20.51 0.07
CA ALA A 134 -1.46 20.01 -1.29
C ALA A 134 -2.52 20.82 -2.07
N ALA A 135 -3.62 21.18 -1.43
CA ALA A 135 -4.69 21.97 -2.04
C ALA A 135 -4.24 23.40 -2.34
N VAL A 136 -3.64 24.09 -1.36
CA VAL A 136 -3.13 25.46 -1.50
C VAL A 136 -2.14 25.57 -2.66
N TRP A 137 -1.27 24.60 -2.81
CA TRP A 137 -0.25 24.58 -3.85
C TRP A 137 -0.66 23.82 -5.11
N LYS A 138 -1.88 23.29 -5.18
CA LYS A 138 -2.35 22.46 -6.31
C LYS A 138 -1.31 21.40 -6.70
N LEU A 139 -0.89 20.58 -5.72
CA LEU A 139 0.12 19.56 -5.93
C LEU A 139 -0.47 18.34 -6.68
N PRO A 140 0.31 17.67 -7.53
CA PRO A 140 -0.11 16.47 -8.23
C PRO A 140 -0.07 15.24 -7.30
N VAL A 141 -1.00 15.18 -6.35
CA VAL A 141 -1.11 14.06 -5.39
C VAL A 141 -2.55 13.55 -5.31
N VAL A 142 -2.68 12.23 -5.25
CA VAL A 142 -3.94 11.53 -4.99
C VAL A 142 -3.82 10.82 -3.65
N TYR A 143 -4.73 11.12 -2.74
CA TYR A 143 -4.83 10.49 -1.43
C TYR A 143 -5.85 9.36 -1.50
N VAL A 144 -5.42 8.11 -1.34
CA VAL A 144 -6.26 6.90 -1.37
C VAL A 144 -6.42 6.37 0.05
N CYS A 145 -7.63 6.48 0.57
CA CYS A 145 -7.99 5.96 1.89
C CYS A 145 -8.49 4.52 1.78
N GLU A 146 -7.74 3.57 2.31
CA GLU A 146 -8.21 2.20 2.53
C GLU A 146 -9.08 2.15 3.79
N ASN A 147 -10.36 2.48 3.64
CA ASN A 147 -11.30 2.39 4.75
C ASN A 147 -11.72 0.93 4.97
N ASN A 148 -10.91 0.20 5.71
CA ASN A 148 -11.16 -1.20 6.05
C ASN A 148 -11.96 -1.38 7.34
N GLN A 149 -12.66 -0.32 7.78
CA GLN A 149 -13.59 -0.22 8.88
C GLN A 149 -12.95 -0.21 10.29
N TYR A 150 -11.65 -0.47 10.43
CA TYR A 150 -11.01 -0.57 11.73
C TYR A 150 -9.60 0.01 11.78
N GLY A 151 -9.38 1.03 12.59
CA GLY A 151 -8.06 1.45 13.08
C GLY A 151 -7.65 0.56 14.25
N MET A 152 -6.76 -0.40 14.03
CA MET A 152 -6.48 -1.50 14.98
C MET A 152 -7.76 -2.24 15.41
N SER A 153 -8.22 -2.02 16.62
CA SER A 153 -9.42 -2.61 17.25
C SER A 153 -10.60 -1.64 17.36
N VAL A 154 -10.43 -0.39 16.91
CA VAL A 154 -11.47 0.64 17.02
C VAL A 154 -12.14 0.83 15.67
N SER A 155 -13.46 0.63 15.62
CA SER A 155 -14.23 0.83 14.38
C SER A 155 -14.27 2.31 13.99
N THR A 156 -14.39 2.58 12.68
CA THR A 156 -14.55 3.94 12.12
C THR A 156 -15.75 4.65 12.76
N ALA A 157 -16.84 3.96 12.98
CA ALA A 157 -18.04 4.51 13.63
C ALA A 157 -17.79 5.04 15.05
N ARG A 158 -16.76 4.56 15.74
CA ARG A 158 -16.38 5.02 17.08
C ARG A 158 -15.28 6.07 17.10
N SER A 159 -14.50 6.16 16.04
CA SER A 159 -13.30 7.02 15.98
C SER A 159 -13.49 8.25 15.08
N THR A 160 -14.55 8.29 14.27
CA THR A 160 -14.72 9.31 13.23
C THR A 160 -16.10 9.96 13.34
N ALA A 161 -16.15 11.29 13.45
CA ALA A 161 -17.40 12.05 13.56
C ALA A 161 -18.15 12.15 12.23
N VAL A 162 -17.44 12.20 11.10
CA VAL A 162 -18.04 12.20 9.75
C VAL A 162 -18.34 10.76 9.34
N LYS A 163 -19.41 10.56 8.58
CA LYS A 163 -19.78 9.22 8.11
C LYS A 163 -18.74 8.61 7.18
N ASP A 164 -18.20 9.42 6.29
CA ASP A 164 -17.26 9.00 5.26
C ASP A 164 -16.03 9.91 5.28
N VAL A 165 -14.84 9.33 5.12
CA VAL A 165 -13.56 10.05 5.13
C VAL A 165 -13.50 11.07 3.98
N ALA A 166 -14.03 10.69 2.81
CA ALA A 166 -14.06 11.55 1.62
C ALA A 166 -14.81 12.86 1.84
N MET A 167 -15.75 12.93 2.79
CA MET A 167 -16.43 14.19 3.15
C MET A 167 -15.48 15.26 3.68
N ARG A 168 -14.32 14.86 4.24
CA ARG A 168 -13.30 15.80 4.73
C ARG A 168 -12.62 16.58 3.62
N ALA A 169 -12.66 16.08 2.37
CA ALA A 169 -12.08 16.74 1.20
C ALA A 169 -12.65 18.16 0.98
N ALA A 170 -13.93 18.36 1.29
CA ALA A 170 -14.58 19.65 1.17
C ALA A 170 -13.92 20.75 2.03
N ALA A 171 -13.36 20.40 3.19
CA ALA A 171 -12.65 21.32 4.06
C ALA A 171 -11.36 21.90 3.42
N TYR A 172 -10.83 21.22 2.40
CA TYR A 172 -9.62 21.64 1.68
C TYR A 172 -9.90 22.05 0.24
N ASN A 173 -11.19 22.21 -0.14
CA ASN A 173 -11.60 22.58 -1.49
C ASN A 173 -11.02 21.64 -2.57
N MET A 174 -11.02 20.34 -2.31
CA MET A 174 -10.63 19.31 -3.27
C MET A 174 -11.75 18.28 -3.47
N PRO A 175 -11.77 17.56 -4.61
CA PRO A 175 -12.72 16.47 -4.82
C PRO A 175 -12.55 15.34 -3.80
N GLY A 176 -13.67 14.82 -3.30
CA GLY A 176 -13.74 13.61 -2.49
C GLY A 176 -14.65 12.59 -3.15
N THR A 177 -14.16 11.40 -3.45
CA THR A 177 -14.88 10.30 -4.11
C THR A 177 -14.93 9.09 -3.19
N ILE A 178 -16.08 8.39 -3.18
CA ILE A 178 -16.27 7.14 -2.43
C ILE A 178 -16.54 6.03 -3.44
N VAL A 179 -15.83 4.91 -3.32
CA VAL A 179 -16.01 3.74 -4.17
C VAL A 179 -16.09 2.45 -3.35
N ASP A 180 -16.64 1.40 -3.96
CA ASP A 180 -16.49 0.05 -3.45
C ASP A 180 -15.03 -0.39 -3.62
N GLY A 181 -14.29 -0.45 -2.51
CA GLY A 181 -12.88 -0.85 -2.49
C GLY A 181 -12.65 -2.33 -2.77
N ASN A 182 -13.70 -3.13 -2.89
CA ASN A 182 -13.63 -4.54 -3.28
C ASN A 182 -13.93 -4.74 -4.78
N ASN A 183 -14.38 -3.71 -5.48
CA ASN A 183 -14.54 -3.70 -6.93
C ASN A 183 -13.33 -3.02 -7.59
N ILE A 184 -12.50 -3.80 -8.28
CA ILE A 184 -11.27 -3.29 -8.90
C ILE A 184 -11.54 -2.25 -10.00
N ALA A 185 -12.64 -2.40 -10.76
CA ALA A 185 -12.99 -1.47 -11.82
C ALA A 185 -13.42 -0.11 -11.25
N ASP A 186 -14.24 -0.08 -10.20
CA ASP A 186 -14.66 1.16 -9.53
C ASP A 186 -13.47 1.90 -8.93
N VAL A 187 -12.54 1.16 -8.31
CA VAL A 187 -11.29 1.73 -7.75
C VAL A 187 -10.45 2.32 -8.87
N ASN A 188 -10.23 1.56 -9.95
CA ASN A 188 -9.40 2.02 -11.06
C ASN A 188 -10.00 3.27 -11.71
N GLU A 189 -11.30 3.28 -12.03
CA GLU A 189 -11.96 4.44 -12.64
C GLU A 189 -11.79 5.71 -11.78
N ALA A 190 -12.06 5.62 -10.49
CA ALA A 190 -11.97 6.77 -9.60
C ALA A 190 -10.55 7.28 -9.39
N VAL A 191 -9.58 6.36 -9.22
CA VAL A 191 -8.18 6.73 -9.02
C VAL A 191 -7.56 7.25 -10.29
N SER A 192 -7.87 6.67 -11.45
CA SER A 192 -7.38 7.13 -12.76
C SER A 192 -7.89 8.54 -13.08
N ALA A 193 -9.17 8.81 -12.83
CA ALA A 193 -9.71 10.17 -12.96
C ALA A 193 -8.99 11.17 -12.04
N ALA A 194 -8.68 10.77 -10.81
CA ALA A 194 -7.93 11.60 -9.87
C ALA A 194 -6.47 11.81 -10.31
N ILE A 195 -5.82 10.79 -10.85
CA ILE A 195 -4.46 10.86 -11.43
C ILE A 195 -4.44 11.82 -12.62
N GLU A 196 -5.40 11.70 -13.52
CA GLU A 196 -5.49 12.57 -14.70
C GLU A 196 -5.69 14.04 -14.31
N ARG A 197 -6.58 14.29 -13.36
CA ARG A 197 -6.77 15.60 -12.76
C ARG A 197 -5.46 16.16 -12.19
N ALA A 198 -4.72 15.35 -11.43
CA ALA A 198 -3.44 15.75 -10.84
C ALA A 198 -2.39 16.06 -11.91
N ARG A 199 -2.26 15.22 -12.97
CA ARG A 199 -1.35 15.43 -14.11
C ARG A 199 -1.66 16.71 -14.88
N ASN A 200 -2.93 17.09 -14.97
CA ASN A 200 -3.39 18.34 -15.59
C ASN A 200 -3.17 19.60 -14.74
N GLY A 201 -2.61 19.44 -13.55
CA GLY A 201 -2.32 20.57 -12.65
C GLY A 201 -3.55 21.15 -11.94
N GLU A 202 -4.66 20.41 -11.93
CA GLU A 202 -5.90 20.83 -11.28
C GLU A 202 -5.86 20.67 -9.76
N GLY A 203 -4.84 19.98 -9.24
CA GLY A 203 -4.59 19.78 -7.81
C GLY A 203 -4.97 18.41 -7.29
N PRO A 204 -4.95 18.22 -5.96
CA PRO A 204 -5.13 16.92 -5.31
C PRO A 204 -6.58 16.44 -5.34
N SER A 205 -6.74 15.14 -5.06
CA SER A 205 -8.05 14.50 -4.83
C SER A 205 -7.94 13.52 -3.65
N LEU A 206 -9.07 13.26 -2.99
CA LEU A 206 -9.21 12.24 -1.94
C LEU A 206 -10.18 11.15 -2.44
N VAL A 207 -9.69 9.93 -2.55
CA VAL A 207 -10.51 8.76 -2.91
C VAL A 207 -10.64 7.85 -1.69
N GLU A 208 -11.85 7.56 -1.27
CA GLU A 208 -12.14 6.62 -0.19
C GLU A 208 -12.62 5.31 -0.75
N CYS A 209 -11.83 4.25 -0.59
CA CYS A 209 -12.16 2.89 -0.97
C CYS A 209 -12.75 2.16 0.25
N LYS A 210 -14.04 1.89 0.23
CA LYS A 210 -14.74 1.12 1.27
C LYS A 210 -14.41 -0.35 1.10
N THR A 211 -13.60 -0.88 2.00
CA THR A 211 -13.13 -2.27 1.96
C THR A 211 -13.19 -2.89 3.35
N TYR A 212 -12.62 -4.08 3.51
CA TYR A 212 -12.61 -4.75 4.80
C TYR A 212 -11.35 -5.59 5.00
N ARG A 213 -10.81 -5.50 6.19
CA ARG A 213 -9.71 -6.34 6.61
C ARG A 213 -10.23 -7.67 7.16
N THR A 214 -10.19 -8.73 6.38
CA THR A 214 -10.75 -10.05 6.75
C THR A 214 -9.96 -10.75 7.85
N LYS A 215 -8.66 -10.47 7.98
CA LYS A 215 -7.80 -10.99 9.04
C LYS A 215 -7.70 -10.00 10.21
N GLY A 216 -7.06 -10.39 11.31
CA GLY A 216 -6.74 -9.48 12.40
C GLY A 216 -5.85 -8.31 11.98
N HIS A 217 -5.65 -7.32 12.85
CA HIS A 217 -4.78 -6.17 12.55
C HIS A 217 -3.36 -6.62 12.17
N SER A 218 -2.82 -7.55 12.94
CA SER A 218 -1.53 -8.20 12.69
C SER A 218 -1.67 -9.72 12.86
N ARG A 219 -0.61 -10.45 12.56
CA ARG A 219 -0.55 -11.92 12.74
C ARG A 219 -0.88 -12.37 14.17
N SER A 220 -0.54 -11.58 15.18
CA SER A 220 -0.80 -11.91 16.59
C SER A 220 -2.20 -11.50 17.07
N ASP A 221 -2.95 -10.72 16.29
CA ASP A 221 -4.27 -10.23 16.67
C ASP A 221 -5.33 -11.33 16.59
N ARG A 222 -5.94 -11.63 17.71
CA ARG A 222 -6.99 -12.66 17.85
C ARG A 222 -8.37 -12.20 17.38
N ASN A 223 -8.49 -10.95 16.91
CA ASN A 223 -9.71 -10.40 16.30
C ASN A 223 -10.99 -10.48 17.16
N ARG A 224 -10.86 -10.27 18.47
CA ARG A 224 -11.97 -10.43 19.43
C ARG A 224 -12.96 -9.28 19.46
N TYR A 225 -12.67 -8.18 18.77
CA TYR A 225 -13.45 -6.95 18.75
C TYR A 225 -14.48 -6.89 17.61
N ARG A 226 -14.52 -7.90 16.75
CA ARG A 226 -15.47 -8.05 15.64
C ARG A 226 -16.31 -9.30 15.82
N SER A 227 -17.55 -9.28 15.34
CA SER A 227 -18.42 -10.47 15.31
C SER A 227 -17.98 -11.44 14.20
N LYS A 228 -18.33 -12.70 14.39
CA LYS A 228 -18.10 -13.70 13.32
C LYS A 228 -18.99 -13.41 12.11
N ASP A 229 -20.22 -12.98 12.34
CA ASP A 229 -21.19 -12.71 11.29
C ASP A 229 -20.73 -11.55 10.40
N GLU A 230 -20.18 -10.49 10.99
CA GLU A 230 -19.55 -9.39 10.24
C GLU A 230 -18.41 -9.88 9.35
N ILE A 231 -17.54 -10.72 9.89
CA ILE A 231 -16.41 -11.26 9.11
C ILE A 231 -16.90 -12.15 7.96
N GLU A 232 -17.90 -13.01 8.19
CA GLU A 232 -18.44 -13.89 7.15
C GLU A 232 -19.19 -13.08 6.07
N GLU A 233 -19.93 -12.03 6.44
CA GLU A 233 -20.55 -11.13 5.47
C GLU A 233 -19.50 -10.54 4.51
N TRP A 234 -18.40 -10.03 5.05
CA TRP A 234 -17.34 -9.44 4.25
C TRP A 234 -16.52 -10.45 3.44
N LYS A 235 -16.38 -11.69 3.91
CA LYS A 235 -15.80 -12.77 3.10
C LYS A 235 -16.62 -13.07 1.84
N GLY A 236 -17.93 -12.89 1.91
CA GLY A 236 -18.81 -12.99 0.73
C GLY A 236 -18.57 -11.91 -0.32
N LYS A 237 -17.83 -10.84 0.05
CA LYS A 237 -17.43 -9.71 -0.80
C LYS A 237 -15.92 -9.72 -1.07
N ASP A 238 -15.26 -10.87 -1.01
CA ASP A 238 -13.83 -11.00 -1.31
C ASP A 238 -13.56 -10.57 -2.76
N PRO A 239 -12.66 -9.60 -2.99
CA PRO A 239 -12.43 -9.02 -4.30
C PRO A 239 -11.96 -10.01 -5.35
N ILE A 240 -11.14 -11.01 -4.95
CA ILE A 240 -10.59 -11.97 -5.92
C ILE A 240 -11.67 -12.87 -6.51
N PRO A 241 -12.46 -13.63 -5.72
CA PRO A 241 -13.55 -14.43 -6.26
C PRO A 241 -14.65 -13.61 -6.95
N MET A 242 -14.86 -12.36 -6.54
CA MET A 242 -15.82 -11.47 -7.22
C MET A 242 -15.33 -11.16 -8.63
N PHE A 243 -14.08 -10.72 -8.77
CA PHE A 243 -13.50 -10.37 -10.06
C PHE A 243 -13.38 -11.58 -11.01
N GLU A 244 -13.02 -12.76 -10.50
CA GLU A 244 -13.01 -14.00 -11.29
C GLU A 244 -14.38 -14.30 -11.92
N LYS A 245 -15.46 -14.17 -11.12
CA LYS A 245 -16.83 -14.36 -11.63
C LYS A 245 -17.21 -13.32 -12.70
N GLU A 246 -16.76 -12.09 -12.56
CA GLU A 246 -16.96 -11.04 -13.55
C GLU A 246 -16.25 -11.35 -14.86
N LEU A 247 -14.99 -11.79 -14.79
CA LEU A 247 -14.22 -12.19 -15.96
C LEU A 247 -14.89 -13.34 -16.73
N GLU A 248 -15.37 -14.36 -16.02
CA GLU A 248 -16.11 -15.47 -16.60
C GLU A 248 -17.46 -15.03 -17.20
N ALA A 249 -18.22 -14.24 -16.45
CA ALA A 249 -19.54 -13.77 -16.88
C ALA A 249 -19.49 -12.90 -18.15
N HIS A 250 -18.43 -12.13 -18.33
CA HIS A 250 -18.20 -11.31 -19.50
C HIS A 250 -17.41 -12.01 -20.64
N GLY A 251 -17.05 -13.29 -20.43
CA GLY A 251 -16.27 -14.06 -21.42
C GLY A 251 -14.86 -13.53 -21.65
N ILE A 252 -14.29 -12.81 -20.69
CA ILE A 252 -12.93 -12.25 -20.75
C ILE A 252 -11.89 -13.33 -20.46
N ALA A 253 -12.18 -14.20 -19.49
CA ALA A 253 -11.35 -15.35 -19.15
C ALA A 253 -12.23 -16.58 -18.85
N SER A 254 -11.75 -17.75 -19.24
CA SER A 254 -12.34 -19.03 -18.89
C SER A 254 -11.88 -19.49 -17.50
N SER A 255 -12.59 -20.43 -16.91
CA SER A 255 -12.19 -21.08 -15.64
C SER A 255 -10.82 -21.74 -15.73
N ASP A 256 -10.45 -22.31 -16.88
CA ASP A 256 -9.15 -22.92 -17.11
C ASP A 256 -8.03 -21.85 -17.12
N GLU A 257 -8.26 -20.69 -17.75
CA GLU A 257 -7.30 -19.59 -17.75
C GLU A 257 -7.13 -18.99 -16.36
N ILE A 258 -8.21 -18.82 -15.60
CA ILE A 258 -8.15 -18.37 -14.20
C ILE A 258 -7.38 -19.37 -13.33
N SER A 259 -7.61 -20.67 -13.53
CA SER A 259 -6.87 -21.72 -12.83
C SER A 259 -5.38 -21.70 -13.16
N ALA A 260 -5.03 -21.50 -14.43
CA ALA A 260 -3.64 -21.38 -14.87
C ALA A 260 -2.93 -20.14 -14.25
N ILE A 261 -3.65 -19.01 -14.11
CA ILE A 261 -3.12 -17.83 -13.40
C ILE A 261 -2.85 -18.16 -11.94
N ARG A 262 -3.78 -18.81 -11.24
CA ARG A 262 -3.59 -19.23 -9.85
C ARG A 262 -2.39 -20.15 -9.66
N GLU A 263 -2.21 -21.14 -10.54
CA GLU A 263 -1.05 -22.04 -10.51
C GLU A 263 0.26 -21.30 -10.77
N SER A 264 0.26 -20.34 -11.70
CA SER A 264 1.43 -19.48 -11.96
C SER A 264 1.82 -18.64 -10.76
N VAL A 265 0.84 -18.03 -10.08
CA VAL A 265 1.08 -17.23 -8.86
C VAL A 265 1.58 -18.12 -7.72
N GLU A 266 1.00 -19.31 -7.52
CA GLU A 266 1.47 -20.25 -6.50
C GLU A 266 2.93 -20.64 -6.72
N LYS A 267 3.29 -20.91 -7.99
CA LYS A 267 4.67 -21.21 -8.37
C LYS A 267 5.60 -20.03 -8.10
N GLU A 268 5.20 -18.81 -8.46
CA GLU A 268 5.98 -17.59 -8.21
C GLU A 268 6.24 -17.40 -6.71
N ILE A 269 5.22 -17.60 -5.87
CA ILE A 269 5.36 -17.54 -4.41
C ILE A 269 6.34 -18.61 -3.90
N GLN A 270 6.25 -19.83 -4.42
CA GLN A 270 7.17 -20.90 -4.01
C GLN A 270 8.61 -20.63 -4.45
N ASP A 271 8.81 -20.08 -5.65
CA ASP A 271 10.12 -19.69 -6.17
C ASP A 271 10.71 -18.53 -5.33
N ALA A 272 9.88 -17.53 -4.98
CA ALA A 272 10.27 -16.42 -4.10
C ALA A 272 10.64 -16.90 -2.69
N PHE A 273 9.88 -17.84 -2.13
CA PHE A 273 10.21 -18.47 -0.85
C PHE A 273 11.56 -19.17 -0.90
N THR A 274 11.80 -19.96 -1.95
CA THR A 274 13.06 -20.69 -2.14
C THR A 274 14.24 -19.72 -2.28
N PHE A 275 14.09 -18.66 -3.07
CA PHE A 275 15.07 -17.60 -3.22
C PHE A 275 15.43 -16.97 -1.85
N ALA A 276 14.42 -16.57 -1.08
CA ALA A 276 14.61 -15.95 0.22
C ALA A 276 15.29 -16.87 1.25
N THR A 277 14.95 -18.17 1.25
CA THR A 277 15.59 -19.12 2.17
C THR A 277 17.07 -19.36 1.89
N GLN A 278 17.49 -19.18 0.63
CA GLN A 278 18.88 -19.32 0.18
C GLN A 278 19.67 -17.99 0.26
N GLY A 279 18.98 -16.90 0.57
CA GLY A 279 19.56 -15.56 0.61
C GLY A 279 20.61 -15.38 1.70
N THR A 280 21.43 -14.35 1.53
CA THR A 280 22.56 -13.99 2.40
C THR A 280 22.05 -13.27 3.66
N ASN A 281 22.57 -13.64 4.82
CA ASN A 281 22.30 -12.89 6.04
C ASN A 281 23.15 -11.62 6.07
N PRO A 282 22.59 -10.46 6.46
CA PRO A 282 23.36 -9.24 6.67
C PRO A 282 24.49 -9.44 7.67
N VAL A 283 25.64 -8.82 7.40
CA VAL A 283 26.77 -8.85 8.33
C VAL A 283 26.61 -7.78 9.40
N THR A 284 27.05 -8.07 10.62
CA THR A 284 26.94 -7.16 11.78
C THR A 284 27.56 -5.78 11.52
N ASP A 285 28.66 -5.75 10.77
CA ASP A 285 29.37 -4.50 10.44
C ASP A 285 28.55 -3.57 9.51
N SER A 286 27.48 -4.08 8.87
CA SER A 286 26.60 -3.27 8.04
C SER A 286 25.51 -2.51 8.83
N LEU A 287 25.35 -2.78 10.13
CA LEU A 287 24.28 -2.21 10.95
C LEU A 287 24.28 -0.67 11.02
N LEU A 288 25.43 -0.06 10.92
CA LEU A 288 25.58 1.40 10.97
C LEU A 288 25.67 2.06 9.58
N ARG A 289 25.77 1.26 8.51
CA ARG A 289 25.86 1.81 7.15
C ARG A 289 24.59 2.54 6.74
N GLY A 290 24.75 3.76 6.21
CA GLY A 290 23.65 4.56 5.72
C GLY A 290 22.80 5.22 6.81
N VAL A 291 23.19 5.14 8.09
CA VAL A 291 22.49 5.82 9.19
C VAL A 291 22.82 7.31 9.19
N THR A 292 24.08 7.66 8.92
CA THR A 292 24.52 9.06 8.78
C THR A 292 25.47 9.22 7.60
N THR A 293 25.64 10.44 7.10
CA THR A 293 26.59 10.76 6.01
C THR A 293 28.06 10.60 6.43
N THR A 294 28.34 10.48 7.74
CA THR A 294 29.66 10.29 8.30
C THR A 294 30.03 8.82 8.47
N ASP A 295 29.07 7.90 8.30
CA ASP A 295 29.31 6.46 8.48
C ASP A 295 30.33 5.91 7.47
N ASP A 296 30.30 6.41 6.23
CA ASP A 296 31.26 6.02 5.20
C ASP A 296 32.69 6.51 5.51
N ILE A 297 32.81 7.67 6.16
CA ILE A 297 34.09 8.25 6.57
C ILE A 297 34.67 7.50 7.79
N ALA A 298 33.80 7.14 8.74
CA ALA A 298 34.21 6.40 9.95
C ALA A 298 34.66 4.95 9.66
N MET A 299 34.20 4.38 8.53
CA MET A 299 34.50 3.01 8.10
C MET A 299 35.63 2.92 7.08
N GLY A 300 36.34 4.02 6.81
CA GLY A 300 37.52 4.03 5.93
C GLY A 300 37.23 3.84 4.45
N VAL A 301 36.02 4.11 4.01
CA VAL A 301 35.67 4.19 2.59
C VAL A 301 36.15 5.57 2.11
N GLU A 302 37.30 5.60 1.43
CA GLU A 302 37.77 6.80 0.75
C GLU A 302 36.77 7.21 -0.35
N ALA A 303 36.43 8.48 -0.41
CA ALA A 303 35.52 9.08 -1.36
C ALA A 303 36.02 9.03 -2.82
#